data_099444a4b5dda667d4a5f387c9a4f54c
#
_entry.id   099444a4b5dda667d4a5f387c9a4f54c
#
_cell.length_a   1.000
_cell.length_b   1.000
_cell.length_c   1.000
_cell.angle_alpha   90.00
_cell.angle_beta   90.00
_cell.angle_gamma   90.00
#
_symmetry.space_group_name_H-M   'P 1'
#
loop_
_entity.id
_entity.type
_entity.pdbx_description
1 polymer ?
#
loop_
_entity_poly.entity_id
_entity_poly.type
_entity_poly.pdbx_seq_one_letter_code
_entity_poly.pdbx_strand_id
1 'polypeptide(L)'
;MITRDEIEAKADEFEIHPANVERDYVFGWLLCGIYSASPLKDVLILKGGNAFRKAYFPLTRFSNDLDFSTQTAVDETSLRLHLDAVCDFVQAAAGIIFEKDKSRVQEKRGADEDSKSYQARLYFKDFYGNPDSITISVRLDIREFDRLYLPTQARNLIHPYSDAGECHAELRCMKLEEMLAAKLKCLLQRRHSFDLYDYVYAIFINNELAVNRGEIVSTFLKKTIFERSPGVVRNLLLGLPVQIFKAAWDKYIICPRQSVIDFDSAFEQFCASVRELFGEEVIPRIERLFYPAPMRNLILDAGSGMHLLSVTYDGVTRTVEPYSLVYKRRQDGHAEEYFYVYDRTGGRSSGPGIKSFLNSRIQGIQVLEEKFEPRFSVELSKAGEPPGDGYFSRQNFGRGTRTSRRPRTARATKSGTVYIIECSYCGKRFERSTHSTKLNEHKDKYGNRCYGRVGYLVDQRYRW
;
A
#
# COMPACT_ATOMS: atom_id res chain seq x y z
N MET A 1 15.21 23.96 -2.92
CA MET A 1 14.68 23.19 -1.77
C MET A 1 13.98 24.15 -0.83
N ILE A 2 12.78 23.81 -0.39
CA ILE A 2 12.02 24.58 0.60
C ILE A 2 12.72 24.58 1.95
N THR A 3 12.38 25.54 2.81
CA THR A 3 12.94 25.64 4.15
C THR A 3 12.23 24.71 5.14
N ARG A 4 12.87 24.46 6.26
CA ARG A 4 12.25 23.75 7.40
C ARG A 4 10.99 24.48 7.87
N ASP A 5 11.04 25.80 7.96
CA ASP A 5 9.92 26.63 8.41
C ASP A 5 8.70 26.48 7.49
N GLU A 6 8.91 26.31 6.17
CA GLU A 6 7.82 26.05 5.23
C GLU A 6 7.21 24.66 5.47
N ILE A 7 8.02 23.63 5.74
CA ILE A 7 7.51 22.29 6.08
C ILE A 7 6.69 22.35 7.37
N GLU A 8 7.18 23.05 8.40
CA GLU A 8 6.47 23.20 9.68
C GLU A 8 5.17 24.01 9.49
N ALA A 9 5.21 25.09 8.73
CA ALA A 9 4.01 25.88 8.42
C ALA A 9 2.95 25.06 7.66
N LYS A 10 3.36 24.26 6.68
CA LYS A 10 2.45 23.35 5.95
C LYS A 10 1.93 22.22 6.84
N ALA A 11 2.73 21.71 7.75
CA ALA A 11 2.32 20.69 8.72
C ALA A 11 1.27 21.25 9.69
N ASP A 12 1.45 22.51 10.14
CA ASP A 12 0.49 23.22 10.98
C ASP A 12 -0.80 23.53 10.21
N GLU A 13 -0.70 24.00 8.95
CA GLU A 13 -1.86 24.24 8.08
C GLU A 13 -2.73 22.99 7.90
N PHE A 14 -2.10 21.84 7.71
CA PHE A 14 -2.79 20.58 7.50
C PHE A 14 -3.11 19.81 8.79
N GLU A 15 -2.59 20.27 9.94
CA GLU A 15 -2.65 19.59 11.23
C GLU A 15 -2.12 18.15 11.17
N ILE A 16 -0.95 17.94 10.56
CA ILE A 16 -0.30 16.66 10.41
C ILE A 16 1.17 16.71 10.86
N HIS A 17 1.79 15.55 11.03
CA HIS A 17 3.20 15.49 11.37
C HIS A 17 4.09 15.99 10.21
N PRO A 18 5.11 16.85 10.48
CA PRO A 18 5.99 17.43 9.45
C PRO A 18 6.64 16.42 8.51
N ALA A 19 7.01 15.23 8.99
CA ALA A 19 7.60 14.17 8.17
C ALA A 19 6.67 13.65 7.04
N ASN A 20 5.35 13.84 7.16
CA ASN A 20 4.44 13.52 6.05
C ASN A 20 4.52 14.59 4.95
N VAL A 21 4.66 15.86 5.34
CA VAL A 21 4.86 16.98 4.40
C VAL A 21 6.21 16.84 3.69
N GLU A 22 7.27 16.56 4.44
CA GLU A 22 8.61 16.36 3.91
C GLU A 22 8.65 15.23 2.86
N ARG A 23 8.03 14.10 3.16
CA ARG A 23 7.94 12.98 2.21
C ARG A 23 7.08 13.33 1.00
N ASP A 24 5.96 14.02 1.18
CA ASP A 24 5.12 14.48 0.09
C ASP A 24 5.86 15.45 -0.84
N TYR A 25 6.68 16.32 -0.28
CA TYR A 25 7.56 17.20 -1.04
C TYR A 25 8.57 16.41 -1.89
N VAL A 26 9.26 15.44 -1.28
CA VAL A 26 10.22 14.58 -2.00
C VAL A 26 9.54 13.77 -3.09
N PHE A 27 8.33 13.27 -2.87
CA PHE A 27 7.56 12.60 -3.91
C PHE A 27 7.26 13.52 -5.11
N GLY A 28 6.96 14.81 -4.86
CA GLY A 28 6.80 15.79 -5.93
C GLY A 28 8.05 15.88 -6.81
N TRP A 29 9.21 16.05 -6.21
CA TRP A 29 10.47 16.15 -6.94
C TRP A 29 10.89 14.85 -7.62
N LEU A 30 10.65 13.69 -7.02
CA LEU A 30 10.88 12.40 -7.68
C LEU A 30 9.99 12.23 -8.91
N LEU A 31 8.72 12.60 -8.83
CA LEU A 31 7.81 12.59 -9.99
C LEU A 31 8.26 13.58 -11.07
N CYS A 32 8.68 14.79 -10.67
CA CYS A 32 9.26 15.74 -11.60
C CYS A 32 10.47 15.12 -12.32
N GLY A 33 11.42 14.55 -11.62
CA GLY A 33 12.60 13.91 -12.23
C GLY A 33 12.27 12.72 -13.14
N ILE A 34 11.32 11.86 -12.72
CA ILE A 34 10.88 10.71 -13.52
C ILE A 34 10.27 11.18 -14.85
N TYR A 35 9.38 12.18 -14.83
CA TYR A 35 8.59 12.55 -15.99
C TYR A 35 9.19 13.68 -16.85
N SER A 36 10.13 14.47 -16.34
CA SER A 36 10.80 15.52 -17.11
C SER A 36 12.21 15.14 -17.59
N ALA A 37 12.95 14.34 -16.81
CA ALA A 37 14.38 14.14 -17.03
C ALA A 37 14.81 12.67 -17.23
N SER A 38 13.87 11.70 -17.26
CA SER A 38 14.22 10.28 -17.34
C SER A 38 13.44 9.56 -18.47
N PRO A 39 14.04 8.53 -19.12
CA PRO A 39 13.31 7.63 -20.02
C PRO A 39 12.15 6.89 -19.35
N LEU A 40 12.11 6.83 -18.01
CA LEU A 40 11.04 6.20 -17.26
C LEU A 40 9.67 6.85 -17.52
N LYS A 41 9.61 8.10 -18.00
CA LYS A 41 8.36 8.79 -18.38
C LYS A 41 7.52 8.02 -19.40
N ASP A 42 8.18 7.31 -20.34
CA ASP A 42 7.52 6.57 -21.40
C ASP A 42 7.11 5.16 -20.96
N VAL A 43 7.64 4.69 -19.84
CA VAL A 43 7.45 3.35 -19.30
C VAL A 43 6.50 3.34 -18.12
N LEU A 44 6.67 4.23 -17.16
CA LEU A 44 5.93 4.25 -15.92
C LEU A 44 4.58 4.96 -16.05
N ILE A 45 3.55 4.37 -15.51
CA ILE A 45 2.20 4.92 -15.42
C ILE A 45 1.87 5.08 -13.94
N LEU A 46 1.74 6.32 -13.47
CA LEU A 46 1.46 6.62 -12.07
C LEU A 46 0.03 6.18 -11.70
N LYS A 47 -0.10 5.51 -10.56
CA LYS A 47 -1.36 5.07 -9.96
C LYS A 47 -1.32 5.19 -8.43
N GLY A 48 -2.32 4.62 -7.75
CA GLY A 48 -2.34 4.52 -6.29
C GLY A 48 -2.61 5.85 -5.58
N GLY A 49 -2.32 5.90 -4.27
CA GLY A 49 -2.62 7.04 -3.41
C GLY A 49 -1.95 8.34 -3.83
N ASN A 50 -0.70 8.27 -4.30
CA ASN A 50 0.00 9.45 -4.78
C ASN A 50 -0.47 9.93 -6.17
N ALA A 51 -1.04 9.05 -7.02
CA ALA A 51 -1.72 9.54 -8.22
C ALA A 51 -2.93 10.39 -7.84
N PHE A 52 -3.76 9.96 -6.87
CA PHE A 52 -4.87 10.78 -6.37
C PHE A 52 -4.37 12.14 -5.89
N ARG A 53 -3.31 12.19 -5.08
CA ARG A 53 -2.82 13.41 -4.47
C ARG A 53 -2.02 14.30 -5.42
N LYS A 54 -1.17 13.72 -6.24
CA LYS A 54 -0.20 14.45 -7.09
C LYS A 54 -0.71 14.77 -8.49
N ALA A 55 -1.84 14.17 -8.91
CA ALA A 55 -2.38 14.37 -10.25
C ALA A 55 -3.85 14.82 -10.27
N TYR A 56 -4.63 14.56 -9.23
CA TYR A 56 -6.07 14.80 -9.24
C TYR A 56 -6.55 15.69 -8.08
N PHE A 57 -6.17 15.42 -6.83
CA PHE A 57 -6.78 16.00 -5.64
C PHE A 57 -5.74 16.49 -4.62
N PRO A 58 -5.35 17.76 -4.63
CA PRO A 58 -4.26 18.26 -3.77
C PRO A 58 -4.51 18.10 -2.27
N LEU A 59 -5.77 18.03 -1.88
CA LEU A 59 -6.18 17.97 -0.48
C LEU A 59 -6.59 16.59 0.01
N THR A 60 -6.47 15.54 -0.83
CA THR A 60 -6.73 14.17 -0.38
C THR A 60 -5.68 13.69 0.63
N ARG A 61 -5.83 12.46 1.11
CA ARG A 61 -4.88 11.89 2.07
C ARG A 61 -3.45 11.81 1.53
N PHE A 62 -2.50 11.86 2.43
CA PHE A 62 -1.10 11.56 2.14
C PHE A 62 -0.91 10.06 1.86
N SER A 63 0.03 9.74 1.00
CA SER A 63 0.44 8.35 0.71
C SER A 63 1.92 8.16 1.05
N ASN A 64 2.31 6.91 1.37
CA ASN A 64 3.66 6.59 1.81
C ASN A 64 4.54 5.99 0.72
N ASP A 65 3.99 5.80 -0.48
CA ASP A 65 4.62 5.14 -1.61
C ASP A 65 4.21 5.76 -2.94
N LEU A 66 5.05 5.60 -3.93
CA LEU A 66 4.73 5.86 -5.33
C LEU A 66 4.42 4.52 -6.00
N ASP A 67 3.20 4.37 -6.47
CA ASP A 67 2.77 3.18 -7.20
C ASP A 67 2.79 3.42 -8.71
N PHE A 68 3.38 2.49 -9.45
CA PHE A 68 3.41 2.54 -10.90
C PHE A 68 2.95 1.22 -11.52
N SER A 69 2.46 1.32 -12.74
CA SER A 69 2.27 0.20 -13.65
C SER A 69 3.14 0.38 -14.88
N THR A 70 3.53 -0.73 -15.50
CA THR A 70 4.13 -0.72 -16.83
C THR A 70 3.35 -1.63 -17.77
N GLN A 71 3.44 -1.36 -19.08
CA GLN A 71 2.91 -2.22 -20.14
C GLN A 71 4.02 -2.93 -20.91
N THR A 72 5.26 -2.61 -20.59
CA THR A 72 6.46 -3.20 -21.16
C THR A 72 7.29 -3.86 -20.08
N ALA A 73 8.10 -4.83 -20.46
CA ALA A 73 9.06 -5.44 -19.55
C ALA A 73 10.08 -4.39 -19.07
N VAL A 74 10.44 -4.47 -17.81
CA VAL A 74 11.52 -3.71 -17.19
C VAL A 74 12.51 -4.69 -16.56
N ASP A 75 13.73 -4.26 -16.39
CA ASP A 75 14.74 -5.03 -15.66
C ASP A 75 15.27 -4.25 -14.45
N GLU A 76 15.72 -4.96 -13.44
CA GLU A 76 16.18 -4.40 -12.17
C GLU A 76 17.38 -3.46 -12.35
N THR A 77 18.31 -3.80 -13.24
CA THR A 77 19.55 -3.03 -13.46
C THR A 77 19.25 -1.71 -14.13
N SER A 78 18.48 -1.72 -15.24
CA SER A 78 18.06 -0.50 -15.94
C SER A 78 17.21 0.39 -15.03
N LEU A 79 16.29 -0.19 -14.28
CA LEU A 79 15.44 0.55 -13.34
C LEU A 79 16.31 1.24 -12.28
N ARG A 80 17.29 0.54 -11.72
CA ARG A 80 18.23 1.11 -10.76
C ARG A 80 19.01 2.27 -11.34
N LEU A 81 19.59 2.10 -12.53
CA LEU A 81 20.36 3.14 -13.22
C LEU A 81 19.52 4.40 -13.44
N HIS A 82 18.30 4.24 -13.95
CA HIS A 82 17.42 5.38 -14.20
C HIS A 82 16.96 6.08 -12.94
N LEU A 83 16.68 5.33 -11.87
CA LEU A 83 16.31 5.93 -10.57
C LEU A 83 17.50 6.66 -9.93
N ASP A 84 18.72 6.16 -10.05
CA ASP A 84 19.92 6.86 -9.59
C ASP A 84 20.13 8.19 -10.36
N ALA A 85 19.87 8.20 -11.68
CA ALA A 85 19.91 9.42 -12.48
C ALA A 85 18.78 10.41 -12.08
N VAL A 86 17.60 9.93 -11.75
CA VAL A 86 16.51 10.76 -11.20
C VAL A 86 16.94 11.38 -9.86
N CYS A 87 17.58 10.61 -8.98
CA CYS A 87 18.10 11.15 -7.72
C CYS A 87 19.16 12.24 -7.94
N ASP A 88 20.05 12.09 -8.94
CA ASP A 88 21.04 13.12 -9.31
C ASP A 88 20.37 14.39 -9.82
N PHE A 89 19.38 14.25 -10.70
CA PHE A 89 18.60 15.38 -11.19
C PHE A 89 17.92 16.13 -10.03
N VAL A 90 17.24 15.41 -9.13
CA VAL A 90 16.55 16.02 -7.99
C VAL A 90 17.55 16.67 -7.03
N GLN A 91 18.69 16.07 -6.81
CA GLN A 91 19.74 16.66 -5.99
C GLN A 91 20.28 17.96 -6.61
N ALA A 92 20.49 17.99 -7.91
CA ALA A 92 20.97 19.19 -8.61
C ALA A 92 19.91 20.31 -8.62
N ALA A 93 18.63 19.95 -8.84
CA ALA A 93 17.55 20.93 -8.96
C ALA A 93 17.03 21.44 -7.61
N ALA A 94 16.84 20.55 -6.64
CA ALA A 94 16.20 20.84 -5.36
C ALA A 94 17.15 20.79 -4.16
N GLY A 95 18.40 20.34 -4.33
CA GLY A 95 19.34 20.18 -3.22
C GLY A 95 19.02 19.00 -2.27
N ILE A 96 18.07 18.13 -2.61
CA ILE A 96 17.74 16.94 -1.81
C ILE A 96 18.85 15.91 -1.96
N ILE A 97 19.49 15.54 -0.87
CA ILE A 97 20.62 14.61 -0.88
C ILE A 97 20.11 13.17 -0.76
N PHE A 98 20.37 12.35 -1.77
CA PHE A 98 20.06 10.92 -1.73
C PHE A 98 21.26 10.08 -1.37
N GLU A 99 21.05 9.05 -0.53
CA GLU A 99 22.05 8.06 -0.17
C GLU A 99 21.95 6.84 -1.08
N LYS A 100 22.54 6.94 -2.27
CA LYS A 100 22.45 5.92 -3.31
C LYS A 100 22.98 4.56 -2.88
N ASP A 101 24.03 4.52 -2.05
CA ASP A 101 24.62 3.27 -1.55
C ASP A 101 23.64 2.47 -0.68
N LYS A 102 22.71 3.15 -0.03
CA LYS A 102 21.63 2.52 0.76
C LYS A 102 20.42 2.15 -0.08
N SER A 103 20.24 2.83 -1.22
CA SER A 103 19.09 2.64 -2.11
C SER A 103 19.12 1.26 -2.75
N ARG A 104 17.94 0.66 -2.94
CA ARG A 104 17.81 -0.71 -3.45
C ARG A 104 16.65 -0.79 -4.43
N VAL A 105 16.83 -1.57 -5.47
CA VAL A 105 15.78 -2.04 -6.35
C VAL A 105 15.76 -3.56 -6.22
N GLN A 106 14.61 -4.16 -6.10
CA GLN A 106 14.46 -5.61 -5.93
C GLN A 106 13.27 -6.10 -6.74
N GLU A 107 13.49 -7.11 -7.55
CA GLU A 107 12.40 -7.87 -8.14
C GLU A 107 11.64 -8.64 -7.04
N LYS A 108 10.32 -8.59 -7.10
CA LYS A 108 9.43 -9.37 -6.24
C LYS A 108 8.48 -10.19 -7.09
N ARG A 109 8.37 -11.45 -6.75
CA ARG A 109 7.39 -12.36 -7.33
C ARG A 109 6.30 -12.65 -6.32
N GLY A 110 5.04 -12.60 -6.75
CA GLY A 110 3.92 -13.05 -5.97
C GLY A 110 3.82 -14.57 -5.93
N ALA A 111 2.90 -15.09 -5.14
CA ALA A 111 2.56 -16.51 -5.17
C ALA A 111 1.89 -16.92 -6.50
N ASP A 112 1.28 -15.98 -7.20
CA ASP A 112 0.87 -16.13 -8.60
C ASP A 112 2.09 -15.88 -9.49
N GLU A 113 2.70 -16.92 -10.02
CA GLU A 113 3.94 -16.86 -10.82
C GLU A 113 3.88 -15.87 -12.02
N ASP A 114 2.67 -15.44 -12.41
CA ASP A 114 2.44 -14.51 -13.51
C ASP A 114 2.63 -13.03 -13.12
N SER A 115 2.72 -12.68 -11.83
CA SER A 115 2.88 -11.29 -11.39
C SER A 115 4.31 -10.99 -11.00
N LYS A 116 4.98 -10.18 -11.82
CA LYS A 116 6.28 -9.63 -11.55
C LYS A 116 6.16 -8.18 -11.13
N SER A 117 6.85 -7.81 -10.10
CA SER A 117 6.89 -6.43 -9.62
C SER A 117 8.28 -6.07 -9.12
N TYR A 118 8.56 -4.78 -9.09
CA TYR A 118 9.80 -4.24 -8.54
C TYR A 118 9.47 -3.34 -7.37
N GLN A 119 10.25 -3.47 -6.30
CA GLN A 119 10.22 -2.55 -5.20
C GLN A 119 11.54 -1.79 -5.16
N ALA A 120 11.47 -0.47 -5.40
CA ALA A 120 12.58 0.42 -5.17
C ALA A 120 12.42 1.08 -3.80
N ARG A 121 13.51 1.21 -3.08
CA ARG A 121 13.58 1.95 -1.82
C ARG A 121 14.73 2.94 -1.92
N LEU A 122 14.39 4.22 -2.01
CA LEU A 122 15.33 5.32 -2.07
C LEU A 122 15.46 5.95 -0.69
N TYR A 123 16.64 6.42 -0.35
CA TYR A 123 16.91 7.05 0.94
C TYR A 123 17.41 8.46 0.71
N PHE A 124 16.81 9.41 1.41
CA PHE A 124 17.22 10.81 1.38
C PHE A 124 17.50 11.33 2.79
N LYS A 125 18.34 12.36 2.89
CA LYS A 125 18.64 13.04 4.14
C LYS A 125 17.51 13.99 4.49
N ASP A 126 17.13 14.06 5.78
CA ASP A 126 16.12 15.00 6.23
C ASP A 126 16.51 16.45 5.99
N PHE A 127 15.54 17.36 6.03
CA PHE A 127 15.72 18.78 5.81
C PHE A 127 16.13 19.53 7.09
N TYR A 128 16.25 18.83 8.20
CA TYR A 128 16.53 19.45 9.51
C TYR A 128 18.03 19.68 9.76
N GLY A 129 18.88 19.31 8.79
CA GLY A 129 20.32 19.64 8.83
C GLY A 129 21.09 18.95 9.96
N ASN A 130 20.58 17.82 10.49
CA ASN A 130 21.32 17.03 11.46
C ASN A 130 22.61 16.51 10.81
N PRO A 131 23.79 16.82 11.39
CA PRO A 131 25.07 16.36 10.83
C PRO A 131 25.17 14.83 10.77
N ASP A 132 24.45 14.13 11.64
CA ASP A 132 24.36 12.66 11.67
C ASP A 132 23.20 12.12 10.80
N SER A 133 22.69 12.94 9.93
CA SER A 133 21.66 12.71 8.90
C SER A 133 20.69 11.56 9.15
N ILE A 134 19.49 11.91 9.63
CA ILE A 134 18.35 11.02 9.58
C ILE A 134 18.07 10.71 8.11
N THR A 135 18.06 9.43 7.76
CA THR A 135 17.74 8.98 6.42
C THR A 135 16.30 8.53 6.39
N ILE A 136 15.51 9.17 5.55
CA ILE A 136 14.10 8.80 5.32
C ILE A 136 14.02 7.98 4.04
N SER A 137 13.27 6.88 4.09
CA SER A 137 13.04 6.08 2.88
C SER A 137 11.75 6.47 2.17
N VAL A 138 11.82 6.52 0.85
CA VAL A 138 10.67 6.55 -0.03
C VAL A 138 10.60 5.22 -0.78
N ARG A 139 9.38 4.70 -0.93
CA ARG A 139 9.14 3.42 -1.60
C ARG A 139 8.45 3.65 -2.94
N LEU A 140 8.92 2.96 -3.95
CA LEU A 140 8.30 2.89 -5.26
C LEU A 140 7.94 1.43 -5.54
N ASP A 141 6.69 1.16 -5.81
CA ASP A 141 6.19 -0.16 -6.20
C ASP A 141 5.78 -0.14 -7.68
N ILE A 142 6.42 -0.96 -8.49
CA ILE A 142 6.24 -1.00 -9.94
C ILE A 142 5.72 -2.38 -10.31
N ARG A 143 4.51 -2.45 -10.87
CA ARG A 143 3.90 -3.68 -11.34
C ARG A 143 4.01 -3.80 -12.86
N GLU A 144 4.65 -4.88 -13.30
CA GLU A 144 4.84 -5.20 -14.70
C GLU A 144 3.54 -5.74 -15.33
N PHE A 145 3.28 -5.38 -16.59
CA PHE A 145 2.11 -5.83 -17.38
C PHE A 145 0.74 -5.70 -16.68
N ASP A 146 0.57 -4.64 -15.89
CA ASP A 146 -0.75 -4.35 -15.30
C ASP A 146 -1.72 -3.93 -16.41
N ARG A 147 -2.76 -4.74 -16.63
CA ARG A 147 -3.71 -4.51 -17.71
C ARG A 147 -4.56 -3.28 -17.44
N LEU A 148 -4.48 -2.31 -18.34
CA LEU A 148 -5.34 -1.13 -18.38
C LEU A 148 -6.51 -1.36 -19.32
N TYR A 149 -7.68 -0.90 -18.92
CA TYR A 149 -8.91 -0.96 -19.70
C TYR A 149 -9.36 0.41 -20.24
N LEU A 150 -8.83 1.48 -19.64
CA LEU A 150 -9.01 2.85 -20.07
C LEU A 150 -7.66 3.45 -20.51
N PRO A 151 -7.67 4.44 -21.42
CA PRO A 151 -6.44 5.12 -21.81
C PRO A 151 -5.82 5.85 -20.63
N THR A 152 -4.50 5.94 -20.60
CA THR A 152 -3.78 6.79 -19.66
C THR A 152 -4.12 8.26 -19.89
N GLN A 153 -4.02 9.08 -18.83
CA GLN A 153 -4.21 10.52 -18.89
C GLN A 153 -2.92 11.26 -18.61
N ALA A 154 -2.69 12.34 -19.34
CA ALA A 154 -1.69 13.34 -19.02
C ALA A 154 -2.28 14.29 -17.96
N ARG A 155 -1.54 14.53 -16.88
CA ARG A 155 -1.95 15.41 -15.77
C ARG A 155 -0.77 16.23 -15.31
N ASN A 156 -1.00 17.50 -15.03
CA ASN A 156 0.05 18.34 -14.44
C ASN A 156 0.36 17.88 -13.00
N LEU A 157 1.64 17.86 -12.66
CA LEU A 157 2.09 17.56 -11.30
C LEU A 157 1.56 18.62 -10.33
N ILE A 158 0.89 18.16 -9.27
CA ILE A 158 0.47 19.01 -8.15
C ILE A 158 1.59 19.03 -7.11
N HIS A 159 2.22 20.20 -6.96
CA HIS A 159 3.32 20.44 -6.03
C HIS A 159 3.06 21.73 -5.26
N PRO A 160 2.31 21.69 -4.13
CA PRO A 160 1.80 22.89 -3.45
C PRO A 160 2.85 23.52 -2.50
N TYR A 161 4.05 23.78 -3.01
CA TYR A 161 5.18 24.36 -2.28
C TYR A 161 5.73 25.59 -3.00
N SER A 162 6.53 26.40 -2.32
CA SER A 162 7.03 27.68 -2.84
C SER A 162 7.86 27.54 -4.11
N ASP A 163 8.47 26.37 -4.35
CA ASP A 163 9.26 26.05 -5.53
C ASP A 163 8.47 25.32 -6.64
N ALA A 164 7.14 25.45 -6.65
CA ALA A 164 6.28 24.84 -7.67
C ALA A 164 6.62 25.26 -9.11
N GLY A 165 7.17 26.47 -9.30
CA GLY A 165 7.63 26.93 -10.60
C GLY A 165 8.80 26.13 -11.17
N GLU A 166 9.59 25.50 -10.32
CA GLU A 166 10.76 24.68 -10.68
C GLU A 166 10.40 23.18 -10.73
N CYS A 167 9.47 22.77 -9.85
CA CYS A 167 9.02 21.39 -9.73
C CYS A 167 7.74 21.15 -10.53
N HIS A 168 7.83 21.08 -11.83
CA HIS A 168 6.71 20.86 -12.74
C HIS A 168 6.98 19.72 -13.72
N ALA A 169 5.95 18.95 -14.05
CA ALA A 169 6.00 17.88 -15.05
C ALA A 169 4.60 17.52 -15.52
N GLU A 170 4.50 16.97 -16.73
CA GLU A 170 3.29 16.30 -17.18
C GLU A 170 3.40 14.81 -16.84
N LEU A 171 2.56 14.36 -15.91
CA LEU A 171 2.52 13.01 -15.41
C LEU A 171 1.69 12.11 -16.33
N ARG A 172 2.20 10.93 -16.66
CA ARG A 172 1.43 9.88 -17.30
C ARG A 172 0.72 9.06 -16.22
N CYS A 173 -0.60 9.26 -16.08
CA CYS A 173 -1.39 8.68 -15.00
C CYS A 173 -2.38 7.64 -15.49
N MET A 174 -2.71 6.69 -14.64
CA MET A 174 -3.90 5.86 -14.81
C MET A 174 -5.14 6.76 -14.71
N LYS A 175 -6.13 6.57 -15.59
CA LYS A 175 -7.37 7.34 -15.57
C LYS A 175 -8.07 7.20 -14.22
N LEU A 176 -8.68 8.29 -13.75
CA LEU A 176 -9.33 8.34 -12.42
C LEU A 176 -10.35 7.21 -12.24
N GLU A 177 -11.21 6.98 -13.23
CA GLU A 177 -12.23 5.95 -13.20
C GLU A 177 -11.63 4.54 -13.11
N GLU A 178 -10.50 4.31 -13.75
CA GLU A 178 -9.79 3.04 -13.66
C GLU A 178 -9.17 2.84 -12.27
N MET A 179 -8.64 3.89 -11.66
CA MET A 179 -8.15 3.82 -10.27
C MET A 179 -9.29 3.55 -9.30
N LEU A 180 -10.46 4.20 -9.47
CA LEU A 180 -11.63 3.97 -8.63
C LEU A 180 -12.18 2.54 -8.78
N ALA A 181 -12.22 2.03 -10.00
CA ALA A 181 -12.55 0.63 -10.27
C ALA A 181 -11.55 -0.34 -9.58
N ALA A 182 -10.26 -0.01 -9.61
CA ALA A 182 -9.23 -0.77 -8.91
C ALA A 182 -9.41 -0.70 -7.37
N LYS A 183 -9.83 0.45 -6.81
CA LYS A 183 -10.13 0.58 -5.39
C LYS A 183 -11.29 -0.31 -4.96
N LEU A 184 -12.40 -0.34 -5.71
CA LEU A 184 -13.51 -1.27 -5.45
C LEU A 184 -13.06 -2.74 -5.50
N LYS A 185 -12.22 -3.10 -6.48
CA LYS A 185 -11.62 -4.45 -6.55
C LYS A 185 -10.77 -4.75 -5.33
N CYS A 186 -9.92 -3.79 -4.90
CA CYS A 186 -9.07 -3.95 -3.72
C CYS A 186 -9.87 -4.17 -2.44
N LEU A 187 -11.03 -3.50 -2.27
CA LEU A 187 -11.91 -3.72 -1.13
C LEU A 187 -12.42 -5.17 -1.02
N LEU A 188 -12.55 -5.88 -2.15
CA LEU A 188 -12.90 -7.30 -2.17
C LEU A 188 -11.71 -8.23 -1.88
N GLN A 189 -10.49 -7.79 -2.16
CA GLN A 189 -9.27 -8.61 -2.06
C GLN A 189 -8.44 -8.32 -0.81
N ARG A 190 -8.53 -7.09 -0.29
CA ARG A 190 -7.89 -6.62 0.93
C ARG A 190 -8.80 -5.60 1.61
N ARG A 191 -8.79 -5.51 2.94
CA ARG A 191 -9.69 -4.65 3.70
C ARG A 191 -8.99 -3.39 4.16
N HIS A 192 -8.45 -2.62 3.22
CA HIS A 192 -7.66 -1.44 3.55
C HIS A 192 -8.51 -0.18 3.57
N SER A 193 -8.52 0.54 4.70
CA SER A 193 -9.31 1.77 4.88
C SER A 193 -8.96 2.86 3.85
N PHE A 194 -7.73 2.88 3.35
CA PHE A 194 -7.32 3.80 2.30
C PHE A 194 -8.10 3.62 0.99
N ASP A 195 -8.44 2.37 0.64
CA ASP A 195 -9.17 2.11 -0.60
C ASP A 195 -10.60 2.63 -0.51
N LEU A 196 -11.22 2.53 0.67
CA LEU A 196 -12.54 3.11 0.95
C LEU A 196 -12.48 4.64 0.98
N TYR A 197 -11.50 5.23 1.67
CA TYR A 197 -11.33 6.67 1.74
C TYR A 197 -11.12 7.29 0.35
N ASP A 198 -10.20 6.75 -0.44
CA ASP A 198 -9.88 7.25 -1.78
C ASP A 198 -11.12 7.25 -2.69
N TYR A 199 -11.94 6.19 -2.59
CA TYR A 199 -13.18 6.10 -3.34
C TYR A 199 -14.20 7.14 -2.90
N VAL A 200 -14.47 7.24 -1.61
CA VAL A 200 -15.46 8.19 -1.07
C VAL A 200 -15.02 9.64 -1.30
N TYR A 201 -13.75 9.93 -1.10
CA TYR A 201 -13.21 11.27 -1.34
C TYR A 201 -13.44 11.72 -2.79
N ALA A 202 -13.08 10.88 -3.74
CA ALA A 202 -13.20 11.21 -5.16
C ALA A 202 -14.66 11.35 -5.65
N ILE A 203 -15.58 10.58 -5.08
CA ILE A 203 -16.99 10.55 -5.54
C ILE A 203 -17.86 11.60 -4.84
N PHE A 204 -17.62 11.87 -3.55
CA PHE A 204 -18.53 12.64 -2.73
C PHE A 204 -17.95 13.95 -2.15
N ILE A 205 -16.65 14.00 -1.92
CA ILE A 205 -16.03 15.16 -1.28
C ILE A 205 -15.48 16.13 -2.31
N ASN A 206 -14.87 15.59 -3.37
CA ASN A 206 -14.33 16.42 -4.43
C ASN A 206 -15.42 16.78 -5.44
N ASN A 207 -15.70 18.09 -5.56
CA ASN A 207 -16.67 18.63 -6.51
C ASN A 207 -16.03 19.21 -7.79
N GLU A 208 -14.70 19.17 -7.90
CA GLU A 208 -13.97 19.84 -8.99
C GLU A 208 -13.87 18.98 -10.27
N LEU A 209 -13.84 17.67 -10.11
CA LEU A 209 -13.70 16.74 -11.23
C LEU A 209 -14.93 15.85 -11.36
N ALA A 210 -15.58 15.94 -12.53
CA ALA A 210 -16.64 15.01 -12.88
C ALA A 210 -16.11 13.60 -13.07
N VAL A 211 -16.74 12.62 -12.45
CA VAL A 211 -16.38 11.21 -12.50
C VAL A 211 -17.43 10.42 -13.27
N ASN A 212 -17.01 9.68 -14.29
CA ASN A 212 -17.91 8.84 -15.07
C ASN A 212 -18.18 7.50 -14.36
N ARG A 213 -19.30 7.42 -13.65
CA ARG A 213 -19.71 6.23 -12.89
C ARG A 213 -19.89 4.99 -13.77
N GLY A 214 -20.37 5.15 -15.01
CA GLY A 214 -20.50 4.04 -15.97
C GLY A 214 -19.15 3.43 -16.33
N GLU A 215 -18.13 4.25 -16.53
CA GLU A 215 -16.76 3.77 -16.76
C GLU A 215 -16.17 3.06 -15.53
N ILE A 216 -16.46 3.52 -14.32
CA ILE A 216 -16.03 2.81 -13.10
C ILE A 216 -16.60 1.40 -13.08
N VAL A 217 -17.92 1.26 -13.26
CA VAL A 217 -18.59 -0.04 -13.24
C VAL A 217 -18.08 -0.94 -14.35
N SER A 218 -18.06 -0.46 -15.59
CA SER A 218 -17.61 -1.28 -16.73
C SER A 218 -16.17 -1.73 -16.58
N THR A 219 -15.29 -0.86 -16.08
CA THR A 219 -13.89 -1.19 -15.84
C THR A 219 -13.73 -2.17 -14.67
N PHE A 220 -14.47 -1.97 -13.58
CA PHE A 220 -14.47 -2.91 -12.45
C PHE A 220 -14.92 -4.30 -12.89
N LEU A 221 -16.00 -4.41 -13.66
CA LEU A 221 -16.51 -5.69 -14.16
C LEU A 221 -15.49 -6.38 -15.06
N LYS A 222 -14.78 -5.63 -15.92
CA LYS A 222 -13.68 -6.16 -16.76
C LYS A 222 -12.45 -6.59 -15.95
N LYS A 223 -12.14 -5.88 -14.84
CA LYS A 223 -11.01 -6.21 -13.94
C LYS A 223 -11.31 -7.39 -13.01
N THR A 224 -12.57 -7.82 -12.95
CA THR A 224 -13.04 -8.91 -12.09
C THR A 224 -13.70 -10.01 -12.92
N ILE A 225 -14.47 -10.88 -12.27
CA ILE A 225 -15.21 -11.96 -12.92
C ILE A 225 -16.72 -11.71 -12.97
N PHE A 226 -17.17 -10.54 -12.51
CA PHE A 226 -18.58 -10.27 -12.27
C PHE A 226 -19.32 -9.67 -13.47
N GLU A 227 -18.71 -9.63 -14.64
CA GLU A 227 -19.30 -9.04 -15.86
C GLU A 227 -20.69 -9.63 -16.22
N ARG A 228 -20.87 -10.94 -15.97
CA ARG A 228 -22.14 -11.63 -16.19
C ARG A 228 -23.11 -11.61 -14.99
N SER A 229 -22.67 -11.09 -13.86
CA SER A 229 -23.43 -11.10 -12.60
C SER A 229 -23.13 -9.87 -11.74
N PRO A 230 -23.39 -8.65 -12.25
CA PRO A 230 -23.07 -7.41 -11.54
C PRO A 230 -23.73 -7.32 -10.15
N GLY A 231 -24.95 -7.83 -10.00
CA GLY A 231 -25.69 -7.78 -8.72
C GLY A 231 -25.02 -8.53 -7.57
N VAL A 232 -24.14 -9.52 -7.87
CA VAL A 232 -23.34 -10.21 -6.83
C VAL A 232 -22.38 -9.25 -6.16
N VAL A 233 -21.80 -8.30 -6.92
CA VAL A 233 -20.86 -7.30 -6.41
C VAL A 233 -21.49 -6.45 -5.32
N ARG A 234 -22.74 -6.06 -5.49
CA ARG A 234 -23.49 -5.30 -4.49
C ARG A 234 -23.45 -6.00 -3.13
N ASN A 235 -23.79 -7.28 -3.09
CA ASN A 235 -23.81 -8.04 -1.84
C ASN A 235 -22.42 -8.19 -1.23
N LEU A 236 -21.40 -8.44 -2.05
CA LEU A 236 -20.02 -8.56 -1.57
C LEU A 236 -19.50 -7.24 -0.99
N LEU A 237 -19.76 -6.09 -1.64
CA LEU A 237 -19.32 -4.78 -1.16
C LEU A 237 -20.13 -4.28 0.03
N LEU A 238 -21.44 -4.52 0.09
CA LEU A 238 -22.27 -4.19 1.25
C LEU A 238 -22.00 -5.11 2.45
N GLY A 239 -21.46 -6.31 2.22
CA GLY A 239 -21.07 -7.28 3.23
C GLY A 239 -19.64 -7.11 3.76
N LEU A 240 -18.96 -5.99 3.48
CA LEU A 240 -17.63 -5.72 4.03
C LEU A 240 -17.68 -5.59 5.55
N PRO A 241 -16.64 -6.09 6.28
CA PRO A 241 -16.62 -6.08 7.74
C PRO A 241 -16.32 -4.68 8.29
N VAL A 242 -17.37 -3.91 8.57
CA VAL A 242 -17.35 -2.50 9.01
C VAL A 242 -16.33 -2.23 10.12
N GLN A 243 -16.29 -3.10 11.14
CA GLN A 243 -15.47 -2.89 12.33
C GLN A 243 -13.96 -2.85 12.03
N ILE A 244 -13.51 -3.62 11.04
CA ILE A 244 -12.09 -3.64 10.63
C ILE A 244 -11.69 -2.30 10.02
N PHE A 245 -12.55 -1.74 9.15
CA PHE A 245 -12.31 -0.43 8.54
C PHE A 245 -12.38 0.69 9.58
N LYS A 246 -13.38 0.66 10.47
CA LYS A 246 -13.57 1.67 11.52
C LYS A 246 -12.37 1.72 12.48
N ALA A 247 -11.87 0.58 12.92
CA ALA A 247 -10.71 0.50 13.82
C ALA A 247 -9.41 1.06 13.20
N ALA A 248 -9.31 1.04 11.87
CA ALA A 248 -8.15 1.53 11.14
C ALA A 248 -8.29 2.99 10.64
N TRP A 249 -9.50 3.53 10.59
CA TRP A 249 -9.83 4.79 9.91
C TRP A 249 -9.03 5.97 10.45
N ASP A 250 -9.32 6.39 11.68
CA ASP A 250 -8.67 7.56 12.28
C ASP A 250 -7.17 7.36 12.52
N LYS A 251 -6.75 6.13 12.61
CA LYS A 251 -5.36 5.78 12.89
C LYS A 251 -4.48 5.92 11.64
N TYR A 252 -4.98 5.54 10.48
CA TYR A 252 -4.15 5.40 9.28
C TYR A 252 -4.46 6.40 8.18
N ILE A 253 -5.63 7.04 8.17
CA ILE A 253 -5.94 8.06 7.17
C ILE A 253 -5.37 9.41 7.63
N ILE A 254 -4.27 9.80 7.02
CA ILE A 254 -3.61 11.08 7.25
C ILE A 254 -3.94 11.99 6.08
N CYS A 255 -4.74 13.01 6.34
CA CYS A 255 -5.18 13.99 5.35
C CYS A 255 -5.22 15.38 5.99
N PRO A 256 -5.24 16.48 5.21
CA PRO A 256 -5.51 17.80 5.73
C PRO A 256 -6.82 17.83 6.52
N ARG A 257 -6.89 18.68 7.54
CA ARG A 257 -8.05 18.76 8.45
C ARG A 257 -9.39 18.88 7.71
N GLN A 258 -9.42 19.73 6.68
CA GLN A 258 -10.60 19.95 5.85
C GLN A 258 -11.07 18.73 5.05
N SER A 259 -10.24 17.72 4.93
CA SER A 259 -10.51 16.46 4.20
C SER A 259 -10.76 15.28 5.14
N VAL A 260 -10.89 15.54 6.43
CA VAL A 260 -11.28 14.51 7.41
C VAL A 260 -12.74 14.18 7.22
N ILE A 261 -13.02 12.91 7.01
CA ILE A 261 -14.37 12.38 6.85
C ILE A 261 -14.63 11.45 8.03
N ASP A 262 -15.76 11.63 8.71
CA ASP A 262 -16.21 10.65 9.71
C ASP A 262 -16.44 9.28 9.06
N PHE A 263 -16.02 8.21 9.74
CA PHE A 263 -16.11 6.87 9.18
C PHE A 263 -17.54 6.44 8.86
N ASP A 264 -18.48 6.69 9.79
CA ASP A 264 -19.86 6.22 9.62
C ASP A 264 -20.53 6.94 8.43
N SER A 265 -20.27 8.25 8.28
CA SER A 265 -20.69 9.03 7.11
C SER A 265 -20.04 8.55 5.80
N ALA A 266 -18.74 8.25 5.83
CA ALA A 266 -18.03 7.72 4.66
C ALA A 266 -18.58 6.36 4.23
N PHE A 267 -18.84 5.48 5.19
CA PHE A 267 -19.35 4.14 4.89
C PHE A 267 -20.81 4.18 4.41
N GLU A 268 -21.64 5.06 4.94
CA GLU A 268 -23.00 5.28 4.45
C GLU A 268 -23.02 5.76 3.00
N GLN A 269 -22.21 6.77 2.66
CA GLN A 269 -22.04 7.27 1.29
C GLN A 269 -21.55 6.17 0.35
N PHE A 270 -20.57 5.39 0.77
CA PHE A 270 -20.09 4.23 0.02
C PHE A 270 -21.21 3.23 -0.24
N CYS A 271 -21.97 2.84 0.77
CA CYS A 271 -23.09 1.92 0.61
C CYS A 271 -24.16 2.46 -0.34
N ALA A 272 -24.47 3.76 -0.27
CA ALA A 272 -25.40 4.42 -1.19
C ALA A 272 -24.89 4.33 -2.65
N SER A 273 -23.61 4.65 -2.86
CA SER A 273 -22.98 4.54 -4.18
C SER A 273 -23.00 3.11 -4.72
N VAL A 274 -22.71 2.12 -3.90
CA VAL A 274 -22.72 0.71 -4.30
C VAL A 274 -24.13 0.26 -4.75
N ARG A 275 -25.16 0.70 -4.02
CA ARG A 275 -26.56 0.39 -4.41
C ARG A 275 -26.93 1.03 -5.74
N GLU A 276 -26.50 2.25 -5.97
CA GLU A 276 -26.73 2.97 -7.23
C GLU A 276 -26.00 2.32 -8.42
N LEU A 277 -24.70 1.98 -8.23
CA LEU A 277 -23.84 1.47 -9.30
C LEU A 277 -24.20 0.05 -9.76
N PHE A 278 -24.59 -0.82 -8.85
CA PHE A 278 -24.75 -2.26 -9.14
C PHE A 278 -26.20 -2.75 -9.14
N GLY A 279 -27.17 -1.81 -9.08
CA GLY A 279 -28.59 -2.12 -9.24
C GLY A 279 -29.17 -3.04 -8.17
N GLU A 280 -30.29 -3.71 -8.48
CA GLU A 280 -30.99 -4.61 -7.56
C GLU A 280 -30.28 -5.96 -7.41
N GLU A 281 -30.60 -6.62 -6.31
CA GLU A 281 -30.05 -7.92 -5.95
C GLU A 281 -30.51 -8.99 -6.96
N VAL A 282 -29.54 -9.66 -7.58
CA VAL A 282 -29.80 -10.86 -8.38
C VAL A 282 -29.26 -12.06 -7.61
N ILE A 283 -30.13 -13.03 -7.29
CA ILE A 283 -29.73 -14.29 -6.66
C ILE A 283 -28.86 -15.06 -7.68
N PRO A 284 -27.56 -15.23 -7.44
CA PRO A 284 -26.69 -15.79 -8.47
C PRO A 284 -26.81 -17.31 -8.55
N ARG A 285 -27.01 -17.83 -9.75
CA ARG A 285 -26.71 -19.23 -10.09
C ARG A 285 -25.19 -19.54 -10.15
N ILE A 286 -24.34 -18.57 -9.83
CA ILE A 286 -22.88 -18.59 -10.12
C ILE A 286 -22.04 -18.65 -8.85
N GLU A 287 -22.59 -19.07 -7.72
CA GLU A 287 -21.89 -19.16 -6.40
C GLU A 287 -20.59 -19.95 -6.39
N ARG A 288 -20.30 -20.71 -7.44
CA ARG A 288 -19.11 -21.58 -7.52
C ARG A 288 -17.88 -20.93 -8.16
N LEU A 289 -18.03 -19.82 -8.88
CA LEU A 289 -16.93 -19.16 -9.61
C LEU A 289 -16.10 -18.21 -8.74
N PHE A 290 -16.62 -17.83 -7.58
CA PHE A 290 -15.97 -16.92 -6.64
C PHE A 290 -16.19 -17.39 -5.20
N TYR A 291 -15.39 -16.85 -4.28
CA TYR A 291 -15.52 -17.14 -2.85
C TYR A 291 -16.65 -16.30 -2.24
N PRO A 292 -17.70 -16.92 -1.66
CA PRO A 292 -18.77 -16.21 -0.99
C PRO A 292 -18.25 -15.45 0.24
N ALA A 293 -18.97 -14.41 0.68
CA ALA A 293 -18.52 -13.52 1.74
C ALA A 293 -18.01 -14.22 3.01
N PRO A 294 -18.69 -15.24 3.58
CA PRO A 294 -18.19 -15.93 4.77
C PRO A 294 -16.82 -16.59 4.58
N MET A 295 -16.66 -17.33 3.47
CA MET A 295 -15.41 -18.02 3.17
C MET A 295 -14.29 -17.04 2.82
N ARG A 296 -14.62 -15.99 2.05
CA ARG A 296 -13.69 -14.89 1.73
C ARG A 296 -13.17 -14.22 3.00
N ASN A 297 -14.07 -13.89 3.93
CA ASN A 297 -13.69 -13.28 5.21
C ASN A 297 -12.74 -14.17 6.00
N LEU A 298 -13.02 -15.46 6.08
CA LEU A 298 -12.15 -16.43 6.74
C LEU A 298 -10.75 -16.51 6.11
N ILE A 299 -10.67 -16.54 4.78
CA ILE A 299 -9.39 -16.53 4.04
C ILE A 299 -8.61 -15.24 4.32
N LEU A 300 -9.29 -14.08 4.28
CA LEU A 300 -8.66 -12.80 4.53
C LEU A 300 -8.19 -12.65 5.99
N ASP A 301 -8.96 -13.15 6.95
CA ASP A 301 -8.59 -13.14 8.37
C ASP A 301 -7.37 -14.02 8.63
N ALA A 302 -7.35 -15.23 8.05
CA ALA A 302 -6.21 -16.14 8.16
C ALA A 302 -4.95 -15.54 7.54
N GLY A 303 -5.03 -14.95 6.34
CA GLY A 303 -3.90 -14.30 5.69
C GLY A 303 -3.38 -13.09 6.48
N SER A 304 -4.29 -12.25 6.99
CA SER A 304 -3.97 -11.10 7.82
C SER A 304 -3.29 -11.49 9.14
N GLY A 305 -3.76 -12.57 9.77
CA GLY A 305 -3.19 -13.11 11.01
C GLY A 305 -1.98 -14.02 10.83
N MET A 306 -1.56 -14.31 9.57
CA MET A 306 -0.54 -15.32 9.23
C MET A 306 -0.86 -16.71 9.80
N HIS A 307 -2.14 -17.07 9.85
CA HIS A 307 -2.59 -18.37 10.30
C HIS A 307 -2.65 -19.37 9.14
N LEU A 308 -2.29 -20.61 9.43
CA LEU A 308 -2.50 -21.71 8.51
C LEU A 308 -3.99 -22.01 8.36
N LEU A 309 -4.34 -22.57 7.21
CA LEU A 309 -5.67 -23.09 6.94
C LEU A 309 -5.62 -24.61 6.74
N SER A 310 -6.59 -25.29 7.30
CA SER A 310 -6.95 -26.66 6.91
C SER A 310 -8.01 -26.58 5.82
N VAL A 311 -7.70 -27.10 4.62
CA VAL A 311 -8.58 -27.02 3.45
C VAL A 311 -8.81 -28.43 2.91
N THR A 312 -10.07 -28.86 2.86
CA THR A 312 -10.45 -30.09 2.14
C THR A 312 -10.75 -29.74 0.68
N TYR A 313 -9.86 -30.17 -0.21
CA TYR A 313 -9.89 -29.88 -1.65
C TYR A 313 -9.88 -31.21 -2.43
N ASP A 314 -10.91 -31.44 -3.24
CA ASP A 314 -11.15 -32.71 -3.94
C ASP A 314 -11.07 -33.95 -3.03
N GLY A 315 -11.65 -33.87 -1.83
CA GLY A 315 -11.66 -34.96 -0.87
C GLY A 315 -10.32 -35.21 -0.16
N VAL A 316 -9.34 -34.30 -0.30
CA VAL A 316 -8.04 -34.37 0.41
C VAL A 316 -7.90 -33.16 1.32
N THR A 317 -7.71 -33.41 2.60
CA THR A 317 -7.43 -32.36 3.58
C THR A 317 -5.95 -31.95 3.49
N ARG A 318 -5.71 -30.66 3.38
CA ARG A 318 -4.38 -30.04 3.22
C ARG A 318 -4.17 -28.93 4.23
N THR A 319 -2.95 -28.78 4.69
CA THR A 319 -2.51 -27.65 5.51
C THR A 319 -1.83 -26.64 4.60
N VAL A 320 -2.36 -25.41 4.53
CA VAL A 320 -1.92 -24.42 3.56
C VAL A 320 -1.64 -23.06 4.17
N GLU A 321 -0.68 -22.35 3.58
CA GLU A 321 -0.37 -20.95 3.86
C GLU A 321 -1.16 -20.08 2.86
N PRO A 322 -2.07 -19.21 3.32
CA PRO A 322 -2.87 -18.35 2.44
C PRO A 322 -2.08 -17.13 1.95
N TYR A 323 -2.10 -16.84 0.63
CA TYR A 323 -1.34 -15.75 0.04
C TYR A 323 -2.18 -14.70 -0.68
N SER A 324 -3.05 -15.08 -1.62
CA SER A 324 -3.83 -14.13 -2.40
C SER A 324 -5.13 -14.69 -2.97
N LEU A 325 -6.08 -13.81 -3.22
CA LEU A 325 -7.29 -14.06 -4.02
C LEU A 325 -7.14 -13.28 -5.33
N VAL A 326 -7.19 -13.96 -6.46
CA VAL A 326 -6.93 -13.37 -7.78
C VAL A 326 -8.03 -13.75 -8.76
N TYR A 327 -8.55 -12.75 -9.47
CA TYR A 327 -9.46 -12.97 -10.59
C TYR A 327 -8.65 -13.24 -11.85
N LYS A 328 -8.84 -14.41 -12.47
CA LYS A 328 -8.20 -14.77 -13.74
C LYS A 328 -9.27 -15.12 -14.77
N ARG A 329 -9.03 -14.64 -16.00
CA ARG A 329 -9.81 -15.02 -17.18
C ARG A 329 -8.92 -15.90 -18.07
N ARG A 330 -9.39 -17.11 -18.35
CA ARG A 330 -8.72 -18.04 -19.27
C ARG A 330 -8.87 -17.57 -20.73
N GLN A 331 -8.10 -18.13 -21.62
CA GLN A 331 -8.15 -17.85 -23.06
C GLN A 331 -9.51 -18.23 -23.67
N ASP A 332 -10.18 -19.24 -23.11
CA ASP A 332 -11.55 -19.67 -23.49
C ASP A 332 -12.67 -18.72 -23.01
N GLY A 333 -12.28 -17.61 -22.34
CA GLY A 333 -13.20 -16.61 -21.80
C GLY A 333 -13.77 -16.96 -20.42
N HIS A 334 -13.47 -18.15 -19.87
CA HIS A 334 -13.87 -18.52 -18.52
C HIS A 334 -13.14 -17.68 -17.50
N ALA A 335 -13.86 -17.06 -16.59
CA ALA A 335 -13.33 -16.21 -15.54
C ALA A 335 -13.70 -16.80 -14.18
N GLU A 336 -12.70 -17.03 -13.35
CA GLU A 336 -12.84 -17.63 -12.02
C GLU A 336 -11.95 -16.89 -11.01
N GLU A 337 -12.32 -16.99 -9.73
CA GLU A 337 -11.48 -16.52 -8.64
C GLU A 337 -10.62 -17.68 -8.12
N TYR A 338 -9.31 -17.44 -8.07
CA TYR A 338 -8.30 -18.37 -7.63
C TYR A 338 -7.79 -17.99 -6.25
N PHE A 339 -7.73 -18.94 -5.34
CA PHE A 339 -7.07 -18.79 -4.05
C PHE A 339 -5.67 -19.40 -4.13
N TYR A 340 -4.64 -18.57 -4.11
CA TYR A 340 -3.25 -18.97 -4.12
C TYR A 340 -2.76 -19.28 -2.72
N VAL A 341 -2.17 -20.45 -2.58
CA VAL A 341 -1.66 -20.99 -1.32
C VAL A 341 -0.31 -21.68 -1.53
N TYR A 342 0.46 -21.81 -0.46
CA TYR A 342 1.51 -22.82 -0.40
C TYR A 342 0.99 -24.03 0.38
N ASP A 343 0.82 -25.15 -0.31
CA ASP A 343 0.39 -26.43 0.27
C ASP A 343 1.59 -27.10 0.96
N ARG A 344 1.52 -27.29 2.28
CA ARG A 344 2.57 -27.93 3.08
C ARG A 344 2.51 -29.44 3.03
N THR A 345 1.34 -30.01 2.78
CA THR A 345 1.06 -31.44 2.88
C THR A 345 1.11 -32.15 1.55
N GLY A 346 0.75 -31.46 0.48
CA GLY A 346 0.59 -32.06 -0.83
C GLY A 346 -0.77 -32.74 -1.04
N GLY A 347 -1.02 -33.16 -2.27
CA GLY A 347 -2.23 -33.87 -2.70
C GLY A 347 -1.96 -35.33 -3.09
N ARG A 348 -2.97 -36.00 -3.66
CA ARG A 348 -2.85 -37.41 -4.08
C ARG A 348 -1.75 -37.64 -5.13
N SER A 349 -1.54 -36.67 -6.02
CA SER A 349 -0.60 -36.78 -7.16
C SER A 349 0.46 -35.66 -7.19
N SER A 350 0.50 -34.79 -6.17
CA SER A 350 1.44 -33.67 -6.14
C SER A 350 1.97 -33.41 -4.73
N GLY A 351 3.26 -33.17 -4.60
CA GLY A 351 3.92 -32.82 -3.34
C GLY A 351 3.56 -31.41 -2.84
N PRO A 352 4.19 -30.98 -1.73
CA PRO A 352 4.14 -29.62 -1.24
C PRO A 352 4.56 -28.60 -2.30
N GLY A 353 3.99 -27.40 -2.27
CA GLY A 353 4.33 -26.33 -3.22
C GLY A 353 3.20 -25.34 -3.43
N ILE A 354 3.43 -24.38 -4.33
CA ILE A 354 2.42 -23.39 -4.72
C ILE A 354 1.26 -24.09 -5.44
N LYS A 355 0.05 -23.78 -5.01
CA LYS A 355 -1.20 -24.29 -5.60
C LYS A 355 -2.20 -23.16 -5.75
N SER A 356 -3.11 -23.33 -6.69
CA SER A 356 -4.28 -22.46 -6.84
C SER A 356 -5.56 -23.29 -6.63
N PHE A 357 -6.41 -22.84 -5.73
CA PHE A 357 -7.66 -23.50 -5.41
C PHE A 357 -8.85 -22.74 -6.00
N LEU A 358 -9.86 -23.49 -6.41
CA LEU A 358 -11.14 -22.98 -6.89
C LEU A 358 -12.20 -23.21 -5.82
N ASN A 359 -13.09 -22.24 -5.61
CA ASN A 359 -14.18 -22.38 -4.66
C ASN A 359 -15.06 -23.61 -4.94
N SER A 360 -15.31 -23.91 -6.21
CA SER A 360 -16.13 -25.08 -6.64
C SER A 360 -15.61 -26.44 -6.16
N ARG A 361 -14.32 -26.54 -5.79
CA ARG A 361 -13.65 -27.77 -5.42
C ARG A 361 -13.29 -27.84 -3.92
N ILE A 362 -13.56 -26.77 -3.16
CA ILE A 362 -13.39 -26.73 -1.69
C ILE A 362 -14.65 -27.31 -1.05
N GLN A 363 -14.44 -28.30 -0.18
CA GLN A 363 -15.49 -28.98 0.57
C GLN A 363 -15.53 -28.52 2.04
N GLY A 364 -14.39 -28.02 2.56
CA GLY A 364 -14.28 -27.49 3.90
C GLY A 364 -13.04 -26.62 4.05
N ILE A 365 -13.12 -25.59 4.91
CA ILE A 365 -12.03 -24.70 5.23
C ILE A 365 -12.11 -24.30 6.69
N GLN A 366 -10.99 -24.33 7.40
CA GLN A 366 -10.89 -24.01 8.80
C GLN A 366 -9.57 -23.29 9.10
N VAL A 367 -9.61 -22.26 9.95
CA VAL A 367 -8.42 -21.57 10.44
C VAL A 367 -7.77 -22.43 11.53
N LEU A 368 -6.45 -22.60 11.45
CA LEU A 368 -5.65 -23.26 12.47
C LEU A 368 -5.03 -22.21 13.39
N GLU A 369 -4.76 -22.59 14.63
CA GLU A 369 -4.04 -21.73 15.58
C GLU A 369 -2.58 -21.52 15.20
N GLU A 370 -2.02 -22.46 14.44
CA GLU A 370 -0.63 -22.43 13.97
C GLU A 370 -0.42 -21.29 12.98
N LYS A 371 0.69 -20.55 13.17
CA LYS A 371 1.13 -19.46 12.27
C LYS A 371 2.24 -19.92 11.34
N PHE A 372 2.33 -19.23 10.21
CA PHE A 372 3.40 -19.47 9.24
C PHE A 372 4.30 -18.22 9.07
N GLU A 373 5.55 -18.49 8.71
CA GLU A 373 6.45 -17.44 8.20
C GLU A 373 6.26 -17.32 6.68
N PRO A 374 5.92 -16.14 6.15
CA PRO A 374 5.64 -15.98 4.73
C PRO A 374 6.87 -16.25 3.85
N ARG A 375 6.70 -17.11 2.84
CA ARG A 375 7.68 -17.39 1.79
C ARG A 375 7.61 -16.35 0.67
N PHE A 376 6.42 -15.77 0.48
CA PHE A 376 6.09 -14.77 -0.53
C PHE A 376 5.37 -13.59 0.12
N SER A 377 5.19 -12.51 -0.64
CA SER A 377 4.33 -11.42 -0.19
C SER A 377 2.90 -11.91 -0.01
N VAL A 378 2.35 -11.71 1.19
CA VAL A 378 0.96 -12.08 1.51
C VAL A 378 0.07 -10.89 1.15
N GLU A 379 -0.56 -10.94 -0.01
CA GLU A 379 -1.46 -9.85 -0.46
C GLU A 379 -2.68 -9.70 0.47
N LEU A 380 -3.11 -10.80 1.09
CA LEU A 380 -4.19 -10.82 2.07
C LEU A 380 -3.85 -10.10 3.37
N SER A 381 -2.56 -10.02 3.74
CA SER A 381 -2.11 -9.39 4.99
C SER A 381 -2.19 -7.86 4.95
N LYS A 382 -2.32 -7.27 3.77
CA LYS A 382 -2.53 -5.83 3.61
C LYS A 382 -3.87 -5.35 4.20
N ALA A 383 -4.73 -6.28 4.56
CA ALA A 383 -5.99 -6.01 5.22
C ALA A 383 -5.76 -5.55 6.68
N GLY A 384 -5.84 -4.25 6.93
CA GLY A 384 -5.68 -3.67 8.26
C GLY A 384 -4.24 -3.55 8.77
N GLU A 385 -3.23 -3.80 7.92
CA GLU A 385 -1.85 -3.51 8.26
C GLU A 385 -1.61 -2.00 8.38
N PRO A 386 -0.79 -1.58 9.37
CA PRO A 386 -0.33 -0.19 9.39
C PRO A 386 0.43 0.10 8.10
N PRO A 387 0.27 1.29 7.54
CA PRO A 387 1.10 1.71 6.42
C PRO A 387 2.57 1.56 6.79
N GLY A 388 3.35 1.09 5.82
CA GLY A 388 4.75 0.72 6.01
C GLY A 388 5.65 1.82 6.58
N ASP A 389 6.93 1.56 6.56
CA ASP A 389 8.00 2.36 7.14
C ASP A 389 7.84 3.88 6.92
N GLY A 390 7.95 4.62 8.03
CA GLY A 390 7.88 6.08 8.03
C GLY A 390 6.47 6.67 8.06
N TYR A 391 5.47 5.90 8.46
CA TYR A 391 4.15 6.43 8.75
C TYR A 391 4.14 7.18 10.08
N PHE A 392 3.66 8.43 10.03
CA PHE A 392 3.46 9.28 11.20
C PHE A 392 1.97 9.56 11.36
N SER A 393 1.37 9.06 12.44
CA SER A 393 -0.06 9.24 12.68
C SER A 393 -0.39 10.69 13.06
N ARG A 394 -1.62 11.13 12.78
CA ARG A 394 -2.14 12.44 13.21
C ARG A 394 -2.08 12.59 14.74
N GLN A 395 -2.21 11.51 15.51
CA GLN A 395 -2.14 11.54 16.97
C GLN A 395 -0.78 12.02 17.53
N ASN A 396 0.27 11.97 16.72
CA ASN A 396 1.60 12.47 17.09
C ASN A 396 1.79 13.95 16.76
N PHE A 397 0.83 14.59 16.08
CA PHE A 397 0.86 16.00 15.78
C PHE A 397 0.67 16.82 17.07
N GLY A 398 1.52 17.81 17.28
CA GLY A 398 1.44 18.73 18.42
C GLY A 398 1.98 18.22 19.76
N ARG A 399 2.53 16.99 19.83
CA ARG A 399 3.21 16.52 21.06
C ARG A 399 4.63 17.09 21.26
N GLY A 400 5.16 17.82 20.27
CA GLY A 400 6.55 18.33 20.28
C GLY A 400 6.76 19.72 20.93
N THR A 401 5.72 20.52 21.17
CA THR A 401 5.89 21.94 21.56
C THR A 401 5.08 22.47 22.74
N ARG A 402 4.32 21.64 23.44
CA ARG A 402 3.71 22.08 24.70
C ARG A 402 4.54 21.65 25.89
N THR A 403 5.27 22.61 26.49
CA THR A 403 5.76 22.54 27.86
C THR A 403 4.60 22.27 28.81
N SER A 404 4.20 21.02 28.96
CA SER A 404 3.28 20.60 29.99
C SER A 404 4.05 20.19 31.23
N ARG A 405 3.60 20.75 32.34
CA ARG A 405 4.05 20.48 33.70
C ARG A 405 4.42 19.01 33.93
N ARG A 406 5.64 18.81 34.42
CA ARG A 406 6.18 17.51 34.88
C ARG A 406 5.22 16.82 35.83
N PRO A 407 4.89 15.53 35.61
CA PRO A 407 4.62 14.61 36.70
C PRO A 407 5.97 14.14 37.27
N ARG A 408 6.06 14.15 38.58
CA ARG A 408 7.24 13.67 39.33
C ARG A 408 7.37 12.16 39.17
N THR A 409 8.64 11.72 39.09
CA THR A 409 9.16 10.38 39.16
C THR A 409 9.08 9.52 37.88
N ALA A 410 10.02 9.77 36.95
CA ALA A 410 10.54 8.74 36.09
C ALA A 410 12.08 8.84 36.12
N ARG A 411 12.74 7.70 36.25
CA ARG A 411 14.22 7.53 36.21
C ARG A 411 14.79 8.34 35.07
N ALA A 412 15.82 9.12 35.31
CA ALA A 412 16.52 9.91 34.32
C ALA A 412 16.97 9.03 33.14
N THR A 413 16.32 9.19 32.02
CA THR A 413 16.81 8.66 30.75
C THR A 413 17.94 9.56 30.28
N LYS A 414 19.13 8.99 30.08
CA LYS A 414 20.29 9.69 29.54
C LYS A 414 19.90 10.28 28.18
N SER A 415 20.09 11.59 27.99
CA SER A 415 20.02 12.25 26.70
C SER A 415 21.08 11.60 25.78
N GLY A 416 20.70 11.29 24.54
CA GLY A 416 21.63 10.67 23.60
C GLY A 416 20.95 10.21 22.31
N THR A 417 21.79 9.91 21.34
CA THR A 417 21.34 9.40 20.04
C THR A 417 20.76 7.98 20.19
N VAL A 418 19.57 7.77 19.67
CA VAL A 418 18.91 6.47 19.58
C VAL A 418 18.90 6.02 18.12
N TYR A 419 19.48 4.86 17.86
CA TYR A 419 19.54 4.23 16.55
C TYR A 419 18.41 3.22 16.42
N ILE A 420 17.65 3.26 15.32
CA ILE A 420 16.63 2.28 15.02
C ILE A 420 17.17 1.31 14.00
N ILE A 421 17.39 0.08 14.46
CA ILE A 421 17.94 -1.01 13.66
C ILE A 421 16.78 -1.94 13.27
N GLU A 422 16.61 -2.18 11.99
CA GLU A 422 15.62 -3.11 11.48
C GLU A 422 16.28 -4.45 11.16
N CYS A 423 15.67 -5.54 11.60
CA CYS A 423 16.15 -6.88 11.30
C CYS A 423 16.00 -7.18 9.79
N SER A 424 17.10 -7.58 9.14
CA SER A 424 17.09 -7.92 7.71
C SER A 424 16.21 -9.11 7.37
N TYR A 425 15.85 -9.93 8.36
CA TYR A 425 15.08 -11.16 8.19
C TYR A 425 13.57 -10.95 8.45
N CYS A 426 13.20 -10.36 9.59
CA CYS A 426 11.79 -10.24 10.00
C CYS A 426 11.23 -8.81 9.96
N GLY A 427 12.03 -7.81 9.62
CA GLY A 427 11.62 -6.41 9.57
C GLY A 427 11.30 -5.77 10.93
N LYS A 428 11.56 -6.48 12.05
CA LYS A 428 11.34 -5.92 13.39
C LYS A 428 12.39 -4.87 13.73
N ARG A 429 11.95 -3.77 14.32
CA ARG A 429 12.79 -2.63 14.69
C ARG A 429 13.21 -2.68 16.16
N PHE A 430 14.43 -2.25 16.41
CA PHE A 430 15.06 -2.21 17.74
C PHE A 430 15.65 -0.83 17.96
N GLU A 431 15.27 -0.19 19.07
CA GLU A 431 15.93 1.04 19.52
C GLU A 431 17.23 0.69 20.26
N ARG A 432 18.34 1.36 19.90
CA ARG A 432 19.64 1.15 20.50
C ARG A 432 20.33 2.49 20.78
N SER A 433 21.12 2.53 21.85
CA SER A 433 21.95 3.68 22.19
C SER A 433 23.30 3.70 21.45
N THR A 434 23.61 2.68 20.66
CA THR A 434 24.84 2.55 19.88
C THR A 434 24.53 2.11 18.46
N HIS A 435 25.31 2.59 17.50
CA HIS A 435 25.23 2.19 16.10
C HIS A 435 25.77 0.76 15.91
N SER A 436 24.98 -0.24 16.31
CA SER A 436 25.34 -1.65 16.15
C SER A 436 24.26 -2.37 15.34
N THR A 437 24.63 -2.91 14.20
CA THR A 437 23.76 -3.70 13.34
C THR A 437 23.59 -5.15 13.78
N LYS A 438 24.37 -5.60 14.79
CA LYS A 438 24.28 -6.95 15.34
C LYS A 438 23.04 -7.08 16.23
N LEU A 439 22.16 -8.02 15.93
CA LEU A 439 20.93 -8.28 16.67
C LEU A 439 21.09 -9.48 17.59
N ASN A 440 20.56 -9.35 18.81
CA ASN A 440 20.39 -10.48 19.71
C ASN A 440 19.26 -11.40 19.24
N GLU A 441 19.15 -12.58 19.88
CA GLU A 441 17.97 -13.42 19.66
C GLU A 441 16.71 -12.63 19.97
N HIS A 442 15.74 -12.70 19.06
CA HIS A 442 14.51 -11.97 19.18
C HIS A 442 13.34 -12.74 18.52
N LYS A 443 12.16 -12.32 18.86
CA LYS A 443 10.94 -12.76 18.21
C LYS A 443 10.55 -11.72 17.17
N ASP A 444 9.96 -12.17 16.05
CA ASP A 444 9.38 -11.30 15.05
C ASP A 444 8.19 -10.51 15.63
N LYS A 445 7.56 -9.70 14.80
CA LYS A 445 6.39 -8.90 15.20
C LYS A 445 5.16 -9.76 15.55
N TYR A 446 5.17 -11.04 15.23
CA TYR A 446 4.10 -12.00 15.50
C TYR A 446 4.40 -12.91 16.69
N GLY A 447 5.58 -12.77 17.32
CA GLY A 447 5.97 -13.56 18.48
C GLY A 447 6.75 -14.83 18.17
N ASN A 448 7.03 -15.15 16.90
CA ASN A 448 7.82 -16.32 16.50
C ASN A 448 9.32 -16.04 16.62
N ARG A 449 10.14 -17.08 16.83
CA ARG A 449 11.59 -16.95 16.91
C ARG A 449 12.15 -16.49 15.55
N CYS A 450 12.86 -15.37 15.56
CA CYS A 450 13.57 -14.87 14.37
C CYS A 450 15.02 -15.36 14.37
N TYR A 451 15.49 -15.83 13.22
CA TYR A 451 16.87 -16.29 13.03
C TYR A 451 17.81 -15.17 12.53
N GLY A 452 17.29 -13.98 12.23
CA GLY A 452 18.09 -12.82 11.85
C GLY A 452 19.02 -12.40 13.01
N ARG A 453 20.31 -12.22 12.68
CA ARG A 453 21.34 -11.77 13.63
C ARG A 453 22.00 -10.49 13.20
N VAL A 454 21.59 -9.96 12.06
CA VAL A 454 22.07 -8.71 11.49
C VAL A 454 20.88 -7.87 11.07
N GLY A 455 20.93 -6.60 11.38
CA GLY A 455 19.99 -5.59 10.91
C GLY A 455 20.70 -4.48 10.15
N TYR A 456 19.94 -3.51 9.70
CA TYR A 456 20.46 -2.28 9.11
C TYR A 456 19.81 -1.07 9.79
N LEU A 457 20.52 0.04 9.79
CA LEU A 457 20.01 1.28 10.35
C LEU A 457 18.89 1.80 9.44
N VAL A 458 17.71 2.03 10.02
CA VAL A 458 16.56 2.59 9.32
C VAL A 458 16.22 3.99 9.78
N ASP A 459 16.61 4.36 11.01
CA ASP A 459 16.32 5.67 11.57
C ASP A 459 17.27 5.98 12.72
N GLN A 460 17.46 7.27 12.98
CA GLN A 460 18.27 7.76 14.08
C GLN A 460 17.56 8.96 14.71
N ARG A 461 17.41 8.96 16.03
CA ARG A 461 16.71 10.01 16.77
C ARG A 461 17.56 10.49 17.92
N TYR A 462 17.44 11.75 18.27
CA TYR A 462 18.01 12.29 19.48
C TYR A 462 16.94 12.31 20.60
N ARG A 463 17.26 11.68 21.71
CA ARG A 463 16.42 11.70 22.92
C ARG A 463 16.96 12.77 23.88
N TRP A 464 16.19 13.80 24.09
CA TRP A 464 16.49 14.89 25.04
C TRP A 464 16.27 14.45 26.49
#